data_210d1d86fee3ff6f7c44b25715e8be14
#
_entry.id   210d1d86fee3ff6f7c44b25715e8be14
#
_cell.length_a   1.000
_cell.length_b   1.000
_cell.length_c   1.000
_cell.angle_alpha   90.00
_cell.angle_beta   90.00
_cell.angle_gamma   90.00
#
_symmetry.space_group_name_H-M   'P 1'
#
loop_
_entity.id
_entity.type
_entity.pdbx_description
1 polymer ?
#
loop_
_entity_poly.entity_id
_entity_poly.type
_entity_poly.pdbx_seq_one_letter_code
_entity_poly.pdbx_strand_id
1 'polypeptide(L)'
;WELETGNCLLSFITLSASNEFIIYNPDGYYLSSKGAGKVLAFRVGIDVYPFPQFDLKYNRPDIIIEALQKIFGISDELAPLKDAYNKAYQKRLQKMNFTEEDINSGELHLPVLSINKTTNKGNSVEVSIKATDSKYLLNRIQIYVDDVPLYGTKGIDVKAQKSKQIAQSLNIDLVEGVN
;
A
#
# COMPACT_ATOMS: atom_id res chain seq x y z
N TRP A 1 -22.18 2.81 -13.22
CA TRP A 1 -22.15 3.69 -14.38
C TRP A 1 -23.22 4.76 -14.23
N GLU A 2 -22.89 5.99 -14.58
CA GLU A 2 -23.84 7.08 -14.69
C GLU A 2 -24.50 7.03 -16.07
N LEU A 3 -25.84 6.92 -16.08
CA LEU A 3 -26.56 6.70 -17.34
C LEU A 3 -26.52 7.90 -18.30
N GLU A 4 -26.49 9.11 -17.76
CA GLU A 4 -26.51 10.35 -18.55
C GLU A 4 -25.18 10.61 -19.27
N THR A 5 -24.06 10.29 -18.63
CA THR A 5 -22.71 10.57 -19.14
C THR A 5 -21.98 9.34 -19.66
N GLY A 6 -22.43 8.14 -19.28
CA GLY A 6 -21.74 6.89 -19.57
C GLY A 6 -20.45 6.69 -18.76
N ASN A 7 -20.20 7.53 -17.74
CA ASN A 7 -19.01 7.43 -16.92
C ASN A 7 -19.08 6.27 -15.91
N CYS A 8 -17.97 5.57 -15.75
CA CYS A 8 -17.84 4.61 -14.66
C CYS A 8 -17.68 5.36 -13.34
N LEU A 9 -18.56 5.12 -12.37
CA LEU A 9 -18.50 5.74 -11.05
C LEU A 9 -17.73 4.84 -10.08
N LEU A 10 -18.08 3.56 -10.06
CA LEU A 10 -17.44 2.53 -9.22
C LEU A 10 -17.37 1.21 -9.98
N SER A 11 -16.34 0.44 -9.71
CA SER A 11 -16.18 -0.94 -10.15
C SER A 11 -16.14 -1.85 -8.93
N PHE A 12 -16.80 -3.00 -9.03
CA PHE A 12 -16.87 -4.02 -8.00
C PHE A 12 -16.32 -5.34 -8.52
N ILE A 13 -15.32 -5.88 -7.86
CA ILE A 13 -14.71 -7.17 -8.19
C ILE A 13 -14.88 -8.10 -6.99
N THR A 14 -15.42 -9.29 -7.23
CA THR A 14 -15.46 -10.40 -6.28
C THR A 14 -14.45 -11.46 -6.70
N LEU A 15 -13.77 -12.04 -5.74
CA LEU A 15 -12.81 -13.11 -5.96
C LEU A 15 -13.50 -14.45 -5.72
N SER A 16 -13.74 -15.18 -6.81
CA SER A 16 -14.64 -16.33 -6.84
C SER A 16 -14.27 -17.53 -5.95
N ALA A 17 -13.04 -17.61 -5.48
CA ALA A 17 -12.57 -18.69 -4.59
C ALA A 17 -12.57 -18.30 -3.09
N SER A 18 -12.95 -17.07 -2.77
CA SER A 18 -12.97 -16.53 -1.42
C SER A 18 -14.08 -15.48 -1.30
N ASN A 19 -14.51 -15.16 -0.10
CA ASN A 19 -15.46 -14.06 0.13
C ASN A 19 -14.77 -12.68 0.07
N GLU A 20 -13.68 -12.59 -0.68
CA GLU A 20 -12.91 -11.38 -0.82
C GLU A 20 -13.45 -10.50 -1.94
N PHE A 21 -13.34 -9.19 -1.76
CA PHE A 21 -13.81 -8.21 -2.74
C PHE A 21 -12.94 -6.94 -2.75
N ILE A 22 -13.05 -6.20 -3.83
CA ILE A 22 -12.56 -4.82 -3.95
C ILE A 22 -13.61 -3.97 -4.66
N ILE A 23 -13.79 -2.75 -4.15
CA ILE A 23 -14.55 -1.68 -4.80
C ILE A 23 -13.56 -0.56 -5.09
N TYR A 24 -13.51 -0.06 -6.31
CA TYR A 24 -12.62 1.03 -6.67
C TYR A 24 -13.30 2.01 -7.63
N ASN A 25 -12.80 3.25 -7.63
CA ASN A 25 -13.23 4.29 -8.54
C ASN A 25 -12.21 4.51 -9.68
N PRO A 26 -12.53 5.30 -10.72
CA PRO A 26 -11.63 5.60 -11.84
C PRO A 26 -10.32 6.29 -11.42
N ASP A 27 -10.29 6.99 -10.28
CA ASP A 27 -9.09 7.64 -9.76
C ASP A 27 -8.13 6.65 -9.07
N GLY A 28 -8.53 5.37 -8.95
CA GLY A 28 -7.74 4.31 -8.33
C GLY A 28 -7.91 4.18 -6.82
N TYR A 29 -8.73 5.02 -6.17
CA TYR A 29 -9.07 4.84 -4.77
C TYR A 29 -9.89 3.57 -4.58
N TYR A 30 -9.64 2.86 -3.48
CA TYR A 30 -10.33 1.60 -3.24
C TYR A 30 -10.72 1.36 -1.78
N LEU A 31 -11.69 0.48 -1.63
CA LEU A 31 -12.07 -0.23 -0.42
C LEU A 31 -11.99 -1.72 -0.73
N SER A 32 -11.31 -2.49 0.10
CA SER A 32 -11.17 -3.93 -0.09
C SER A 32 -11.34 -4.69 1.21
N SER A 33 -11.72 -5.96 1.09
CA SER A 33 -11.60 -6.92 2.17
C SER A 33 -10.13 -7.25 2.45
N LYS A 34 -9.85 -7.80 3.64
CA LYS A 34 -8.49 -8.00 4.14
C LYS A 34 -7.61 -8.88 3.24
N GLY A 35 -8.18 -9.91 2.63
CA GLY A 35 -7.44 -10.86 1.80
C GLY A 35 -7.28 -10.44 0.34
N ALA A 36 -8.07 -9.46 -0.13
CA ALA A 36 -8.05 -9.05 -1.54
C ALA A 36 -6.69 -8.53 -2.01
N GLY A 37 -5.95 -7.84 -1.13
CA GLY A 37 -4.62 -7.32 -1.44
C GLY A 37 -3.54 -8.37 -1.74
N LYS A 38 -3.80 -9.65 -1.42
CA LYS A 38 -2.86 -10.75 -1.70
C LYS A 38 -2.92 -11.25 -3.15
N VAL A 39 -4.04 -11.03 -3.83
CA VAL A 39 -4.32 -11.55 -5.17
C VAL A 39 -4.46 -10.45 -6.22
N LEU A 40 -4.29 -9.20 -5.80
CA LEU A 40 -4.37 -8.02 -6.66
C LEU A 40 -3.04 -7.29 -6.69
N ALA A 41 -2.79 -6.59 -7.80
CA ALA A 41 -1.60 -5.78 -7.99
C ALA A 41 -1.94 -4.50 -8.73
N PHE A 42 -1.15 -3.47 -8.53
CA PHE A 42 -1.20 -2.24 -9.33
C PHE A 42 -0.32 -2.37 -10.56
N ARG A 43 -0.83 -1.93 -11.71
CA ARG A 43 -0.05 -1.79 -12.92
C ARG A 43 0.23 -0.32 -13.19
N VAL A 44 1.50 0.03 -13.38
CA VAL A 44 1.95 1.37 -13.77
C VAL A 44 2.78 1.24 -15.04
N GLY A 45 2.24 1.64 -16.16
CA GLY A 45 2.88 1.40 -17.46
C GLY A 45 2.96 -0.11 -17.75
N ILE A 46 4.17 -0.64 -17.86
CA ILE A 46 4.45 -2.07 -18.08
C ILE A 46 4.79 -2.81 -16.78
N ASP A 47 5.04 -2.09 -15.70
CA ASP A 47 5.46 -2.65 -14.43
C ASP A 47 4.27 -3.02 -13.55
N VAL A 48 4.43 -4.07 -12.75
CA VAL A 48 3.43 -4.59 -11.82
C VAL A 48 3.97 -4.50 -10.40
N TYR A 49 3.19 -3.94 -9.51
CA TYR A 49 3.57 -3.68 -8.12
C TYR A 49 2.59 -4.32 -7.16
N PRO A 50 3.05 -4.87 -6.03
CA PRO A 50 2.17 -5.44 -5.03
C PRO A 50 1.30 -4.35 -4.38
N PHE A 51 0.09 -4.73 -4.02
CA PHE A 51 -0.95 -3.84 -3.49
C PHE A 51 -0.49 -3.00 -2.29
N PRO A 52 0.22 -3.55 -1.28
CA PRO A 52 0.65 -2.77 -0.12
C PRO A 52 1.56 -1.58 -0.43
N GLN A 53 2.23 -1.59 -1.57
CA GLN A 53 3.12 -0.49 -1.97
C GLN A 53 2.37 0.83 -2.19
N PHE A 54 1.11 0.74 -2.60
CA PHE A 54 0.25 1.89 -2.89
C PHE A 54 -0.82 2.13 -1.83
N ASP A 55 -0.84 1.34 -0.77
CA ASP A 55 -1.90 1.33 0.24
C ASP A 55 -2.09 2.70 0.91
N LEU A 56 -1.00 3.42 1.17
CA LEU A 56 -1.09 4.74 1.80
C LEU A 56 -1.81 5.76 0.92
N LYS A 57 -1.65 5.69 -0.40
CA LYS A 57 -2.27 6.63 -1.34
C LYS A 57 -3.69 6.23 -1.70
N TYR A 58 -3.89 4.97 -2.06
CA TYR A 58 -5.11 4.54 -2.72
C TYR A 58 -6.09 3.77 -1.84
N ASN A 59 -5.66 3.22 -0.69
CA ASN A 59 -6.59 2.60 0.27
C ASN A 59 -7.35 3.69 1.04
N ARG A 60 -8.41 4.18 0.41
CA ARG A 60 -9.27 5.27 0.87
C ARG A 60 -10.74 4.82 0.90
N PRO A 61 -11.09 3.92 1.84
CA PRO A 61 -12.47 3.46 1.99
C PRO A 61 -13.45 4.61 2.26
N ASP A 62 -13.02 5.67 2.92
CA ASP A 62 -13.78 6.89 3.16
C ASP A 62 -14.28 7.54 1.86
N ILE A 63 -13.41 7.63 0.84
CA ILE A 63 -13.76 8.17 -0.49
C ILE A 63 -14.75 7.24 -1.21
N ILE A 64 -14.53 5.93 -1.15
CA ILE A 64 -15.44 4.96 -1.77
C ILE A 64 -16.82 4.99 -1.10
N ILE A 65 -16.87 5.07 0.23
CA ILE A 65 -18.13 5.16 0.97
C ILE A 65 -18.86 6.47 0.62
N GLU A 66 -18.16 7.59 0.50
CA GLU A 66 -18.75 8.84 0.04
C GLU A 66 -19.38 8.71 -1.35
N ALA A 67 -18.72 8.03 -2.28
CA ALA A 67 -19.28 7.75 -3.60
C ALA A 67 -20.53 6.86 -3.51
N LEU A 68 -20.52 5.82 -2.68
CA LEU A 68 -21.70 4.97 -2.44
C LEU A 68 -22.86 5.77 -1.83
N GLN A 69 -22.60 6.66 -0.86
CA GLN A 69 -23.61 7.53 -0.29
C GLN A 69 -24.30 8.39 -1.36
N LYS A 70 -23.51 8.97 -2.27
CA LYS A 70 -24.05 9.80 -3.38
C LYS A 70 -24.86 8.98 -4.36
N ILE A 71 -24.38 7.78 -4.72
CA ILE A 71 -25.04 6.92 -5.72
C ILE A 71 -26.37 6.37 -5.19
N PHE A 72 -26.43 5.95 -3.92
CA PHE A 72 -27.61 5.27 -3.36
C PHE A 72 -28.49 6.16 -2.49
N GLY A 73 -28.10 7.40 -2.22
CA GLY A 73 -28.86 8.33 -1.39
C GLY A 73 -28.93 7.91 0.11
N ILE A 74 -27.95 7.14 0.60
CA ILE A 74 -27.91 6.56 1.96
C ILE A 74 -26.90 7.28 2.87
N SER A 75 -26.91 8.60 2.87
CA SER A 75 -25.90 9.42 3.54
C SER A 75 -25.80 9.16 5.04
N ASP A 76 -26.94 9.10 5.73
CA ASP A 76 -26.96 9.02 7.21
C ASP A 76 -26.50 7.66 7.73
N GLU A 77 -26.82 6.60 7.01
CA GLU A 77 -26.50 5.23 7.41
C GLU A 77 -24.99 4.93 7.36
N LEU A 78 -24.30 5.51 6.36
CA LEU A 78 -22.88 5.26 6.13
C LEU A 78 -21.94 6.34 6.69
N ALA A 79 -22.48 7.48 7.17
CA ALA A 79 -21.67 8.59 7.70
C ALA A 79 -20.72 8.16 8.82
N PRO A 80 -21.15 7.39 9.86
CA PRO A 80 -20.25 6.96 10.92
C PRO A 80 -19.11 6.08 10.41
N LEU A 81 -19.37 5.23 9.40
CA LEU A 81 -18.38 4.37 8.80
C LEU A 81 -17.35 5.16 8.00
N LYS A 82 -17.79 6.14 7.19
CA LYS A 82 -16.92 7.07 6.46
C LYS A 82 -15.98 7.79 7.43
N ASP A 83 -16.51 8.34 8.51
CA ASP A 83 -15.73 9.07 9.51
C ASP A 83 -14.69 8.17 10.21
N ALA A 84 -15.05 6.92 10.51
CA ALA A 84 -14.13 5.95 11.09
C ALA A 84 -12.95 5.66 10.15
N TYR A 85 -13.22 5.44 8.87
CA TYR A 85 -12.16 5.20 7.87
C TYR A 85 -11.29 6.44 7.62
N ASN A 86 -11.89 7.64 7.59
CA ASN A 86 -11.11 8.88 7.47
C ASN A 86 -10.16 9.04 8.68
N LYS A 87 -10.65 8.84 9.91
CA LYS A 87 -9.81 8.87 11.11
C LYS A 87 -8.69 7.81 11.06
N ALA A 88 -8.97 6.62 10.55
CA ALA A 88 -7.96 5.58 10.38
C ALA A 88 -6.90 5.98 9.36
N TYR A 89 -7.28 6.62 8.27
CA TYR A 89 -6.37 7.16 7.26
C TYR A 89 -5.47 8.25 7.84
N GLN A 90 -6.03 9.22 8.56
CA GLN A 90 -5.25 10.29 9.21
C GLN A 90 -4.22 9.72 10.21
N LYS A 91 -4.60 8.70 10.98
CA LYS A 91 -3.66 8.00 11.88
C LYS A 91 -2.53 7.29 11.11
N ARG A 92 -2.80 6.73 9.93
CA ARG A 92 -1.75 6.12 9.08
C ARG A 92 -0.77 7.18 8.60
N LEU A 93 -1.25 8.31 8.09
CA LEU A 93 -0.42 9.43 7.67
C LEU A 93 0.49 9.90 8.81
N GLN A 94 -0.06 10.17 9.99
CA GLN A 94 0.70 10.60 11.15
C GLN A 94 1.78 9.59 11.57
N LYS A 95 1.45 8.29 11.63
CA LYS A 95 2.41 7.23 11.96
C LYS A 95 3.57 7.16 10.97
N MET A 96 3.30 7.44 9.72
CA MET A 96 4.29 7.39 8.64
C MET A 96 4.97 8.75 8.39
N ASN A 97 4.55 9.79 9.14
CA ASN A 97 5.07 11.17 9.01
C ASN A 97 4.91 11.73 7.60
N PHE A 98 3.71 11.54 7.02
CA PHE A 98 3.26 12.15 5.77
C PHE A 98 2.07 13.06 6.02
N THR A 99 1.90 14.05 5.14
CA THR A 99 0.69 14.84 5.00
C THR A 99 -0.12 14.37 3.79
N GLU A 100 -1.39 14.77 3.68
CA GLU A 100 -2.17 14.50 2.46
C GLU A 100 -1.55 15.19 1.23
N GLU A 101 -0.96 16.36 1.42
CA GLU A 101 -0.28 17.09 0.36
C GLU A 101 0.93 16.32 -0.17
N ASP A 102 1.75 15.73 0.72
CA ASP A 102 2.88 14.88 0.34
C ASP A 102 2.44 13.69 -0.53
N ILE A 103 1.30 13.10 -0.21
CA ILE A 103 0.76 11.92 -0.94
C ILE A 103 0.15 12.33 -2.28
N ASN A 104 -0.51 13.49 -2.35
CA ASN A 104 -1.26 13.93 -3.53
C ASN A 104 -0.45 14.77 -4.52
N SER A 105 0.62 15.44 -4.07
CA SER A 105 1.42 16.38 -4.87
C SER A 105 2.34 15.73 -5.89
N GLY A 106 2.51 14.41 -5.89
CA GLY A 106 3.54 13.73 -6.66
C GLY A 106 3.02 12.91 -7.84
N GLU A 107 3.73 13.00 -8.96
CA GLU A 107 3.76 11.90 -9.93
C GLU A 107 4.09 10.61 -9.19
N LEU A 108 3.52 9.50 -9.65
CA LEU A 108 3.83 8.17 -9.14
C LEU A 108 5.29 7.86 -9.45
N HIS A 109 6.18 8.19 -8.52
CA HIS A 109 7.60 7.93 -8.64
C HIS A 109 8.00 6.87 -7.61
N LEU A 110 8.57 5.78 -8.08
CA LEU A 110 8.90 4.63 -7.25
C LEU A 110 10.40 4.41 -7.21
N PRO A 111 10.97 4.19 -6.03
CA PRO A 111 12.35 3.73 -5.91
C PRO A 111 12.47 2.31 -6.48
N VAL A 112 13.64 1.99 -7.01
CA VAL A 112 13.99 0.64 -7.46
C VAL A 112 14.69 -0.07 -6.31
N LEU A 113 14.16 -1.24 -5.93
CA LEU A 113 14.75 -2.09 -4.90
C LEU A 113 15.14 -3.44 -5.52
N SER A 114 16.31 -3.92 -5.20
CA SER A 114 16.79 -5.25 -5.58
C SER A 114 17.35 -6.01 -4.39
N ILE A 115 17.10 -7.29 -4.35
CA ILE A 115 17.76 -8.24 -3.45
C ILE A 115 18.94 -8.81 -4.23
N ASN A 116 20.16 -8.47 -3.79
CA ASN A 116 21.37 -8.84 -4.54
C ASN A 116 21.92 -10.20 -4.10
N LYS A 117 21.74 -10.54 -2.83
CA LYS A 117 22.27 -11.79 -2.27
C LYS A 117 21.43 -12.22 -1.08
N THR A 118 21.19 -13.52 -1.00
CA THR A 118 20.68 -14.19 0.20
C THR A 118 21.65 -15.27 0.62
N THR A 119 21.94 -15.36 1.90
CA THR A 119 22.81 -16.39 2.47
C THR A 119 22.11 -17.00 3.68
N ASN A 120 21.85 -18.30 3.59
CA ASN A 120 21.25 -19.04 4.70
C ASN A 120 22.30 -19.25 5.81
N LYS A 121 21.93 -18.96 7.06
CA LYS A 121 22.75 -19.09 8.26
C LYS A 121 22.05 -19.96 9.33
N GLY A 122 21.47 -21.07 8.92
CA GLY A 122 20.69 -21.94 9.82
C GLY A 122 19.31 -21.35 10.11
N ASN A 123 19.07 -20.85 11.31
CA ASN A 123 17.79 -20.27 11.73
C ASN A 123 17.63 -18.79 11.29
N SER A 124 18.54 -18.27 10.49
CA SER A 124 18.45 -16.92 9.95
C SER A 124 18.90 -16.86 8.50
N VAL A 125 18.45 -15.82 7.79
CA VAL A 125 18.91 -15.52 6.44
C VAL A 125 19.52 -14.12 6.42
N GLU A 126 20.70 -14.00 5.84
CA GLU A 126 21.29 -12.71 5.53
C GLU A 126 20.86 -12.27 4.14
N VAL A 127 20.18 -11.13 4.07
CA VAL A 127 19.65 -10.54 2.84
C VAL A 127 20.40 -9.26 2.54
N SER A 128 21.08 -9.20 1.40
CA SER A 128 21.72 -7.97 0.90
C SER A 128 20.79 -7.29 -0.08
N ILE A 129 20.37 -6.09 0.27
CA ILE A 129 19.46 -5.26 -0.52
C ILE A 129 20.19 -4.03 -1.09
N LYS A 130 19.74 -3.58 -2.25
CA LYS A 130 20.11 -2.30 -2.82
C LYS A 130 18.84 -1.55 -3.20
N ALA A 131 18.69 -0.33 -2.70
CA ALA A 131 17.62 0.58 -3.05
C ALA A 131 18.20 1.80 -3.75
N THR A 132 17.57 2.26 -4.84
CA THR A 132 17.97 3.46 -5.59
C THR A 132 16.74 4.26 -5.99
N ASP A 133 16.88 5.58 -5.92
CA ASP A 133 15.87 6.53 -6.37
C ASP A 133 16.53 7.61 -7.24
N SER A 134 15.99 7.88 -8.41
CA SER A 134 16.54 8.90 -9.32
C SER A 134 16.19 10.32 -8.91
N LYS A 135 15.08 10.50 -8.18
CA LYS A 135 14.50 11.83 -7.88
C LYS A 135 14.64 12.22 -6.41
N TYR A 136 14.28 11.32 -5.48
CA TYR A 136 14.16 11.63 -4.06
C TYR A 136 15.19 10.93 -3.19
N LEU A 137 15.45 11.49 -2.01
CA LEU A 137 16.23 10.84 -0.97
C LEU A 137 15.43 9.69 -0.36
N LEU A 138 16.10 8.57 -0.11
CA LEU A 138 15.48 7.42 0.53
C LEU A 138 15.28 7.70 2.02
N ASN A 139 14.07 7.47 2.51
CA ASN A 139 13.68 7.78 3.87
C ASN A 139 13.55 6.54 4.75
N ARG A 140 13.10 5.43 4.16
CA ARG A 140 12.72 4.24 4.91
C ARG A 140 12.79 2.99 4.04
N ILE A 141 13.18 1.88 4.66
CA ILE A 141 13.09 0.54 4.09
C ILE A 141 12.11 -0.27 4.94
N GLN A 142 11.14 -0.90 4.30
CA GLN A 142 10.19 -1.77 4.94
C GLN A 142 10.41 -3.21 4.49
N ILE A 143 10.39 -4.14 5.43
CA ILE A 143 10.55 -5.57 5.15
C ILE A 143 9.36 -6.30 5.76
N TYR A 144 8.78 -7.18 4.97
CA TYR A 144 7.68 -8.04 5.38
C TYR A 144 8.13 -9.50 5.27
N VAL A 145 7.79 -10.27 6.26
CA VAL A 145 7.90 -11.74 6.26
C VAL A 145 6.49 -12.25 6.51
N ASP A 146 5.94 -13.03 5.59
CA ASP A 146 4.57 -13.53 5.64
C ASP A 146 3.51 -12.43 5.93
N ASP A 147 3.62 -11.30 5.23
CA ASP A 147 2.78 -10.10 5.39
C ASP A 147 2.93 -9.38 6.74
N VAL A 148 3.85 -9.82 7.61
CA VAL A 148 4.13 -9.18 8.90
C VAL A 148 5.32 -8.24 8.76
N PRO A 149 5.19 -6.94 9.11
CA PRO A 149 6.30 -6.00 9.04
C PRO A 149 7.35 -6.33 10.10
N LEU A 150 8.55 -6.73 9.68
CA LEU A 150 9.63 -7.19 10.55
C LEU A 150 10.10 -6.11 11.54
N TYR A 151 10.11 -4.85 11.10
CA TYR A 151 10.53 -3.69 11.93
C TYR A 151 9.34 -2.80 12.31
N GLY A 152 8.16 -3.39 12.47
CA GLY A 152 6.92 -2.69 12.78
C GLY A 152 6.52 -1.69 11.68
N THR A 153 5.57 -0.81 11.98
CA THR A 153 5.03 0.14 10.98
C THR A 153 6.01 1.23 10.56
N LYS A 154 7.06 1.48 11.35
CA LYS A 154 8.08 2.50 11.05
C LYS A 154 9.16 2.01 10.10
N GLY A 155 9.40 0.70 10.02
CA GLY A 155 10.50 0.16 9.22
C GLY A 155 11.89 0.59 9.70
N ILE A 156 12.87 0.46 8.83
CA ILE A 156 14.24 0.91 9.07
C ILE A 156 14.36 2.37 8.59
N ASP A 157 14.63 3.29 9.50
CA ASP A 157 14.86 4.70 9.18
C ASP A 157 16.26 4.87 8.56
N VAL A 158 16.30 5.41 7.35
CA VAL A 158 17.54 5.68 6.60
C VAL A 158 17.72 7.17 6.28
N LYS A 159 16.88 8.05 6.82
CA LYS A 159 16.90 9.49 6.56
C LYS A 159 18.26 10.13 6.87
N ALA A 160 18.94 9.65 7.92
CA ALA A 160 20.24 10.17 8.33
C ALA A 160 21.32 9.99 7.25
N GLN A 161 21.17 9.02 6.35
CA GLN A 161 22.11 8.77 5.26
C GLN A 161 22.02 9.81 4.14
N LYS A 162 20.91 10.57 4.04
CA LYS A 162 20.66 11.60 3.03
C LYS A 162 21.07 11.16 1.61
N SER A 163 20.73 9.91 1.27
CA SER A 163 21.19 9.27 0.03
C SER A 163 20.02 8.88 -0.86
N LYS A 164 20.23 8.96 -2.17
CA LYS A 164 19.36 8.39 -3.20
C LYS A 164 19.69 6.92 -3.49
N GLN A 165 20.76 6.40 -2.90
CA GLN A 165 21.18 5.01 -3.06
C GLN A 165 21.63 4.45 -1.71
N ILE A 166 21.09 3.30 -1.34
CA ILE A 166 21.41 2.59 -0.11
C ILE A 166 21.67 1.13 -0.44
N ALA A 167 22.75 0.59 0.10
CA ALA A 167 23.03 -0.82 0.10
C ALA A 167 23.20 -1.27 1.56
N GLN A 168 22.48 -2.30 1.95
CA GLN A 168 22.47 -2.78 3.34
C GLN A 168 22.31 -4.29 3.37
N SER A 169 23.01 -4.95 4.31
CA SER A 169 22.78 -6.34 4.65
C SER A 169 21.98 -6.42 5.95
N LEU A 170 21.00 -7.29 5.97
CA LEU A 170 20.07 -7.49 7.07
C LEU A 170 20.03 -8.96 7.43
N ASN A 171 20.07 -9.27 8.72
CA ASN A 171 19.81 -10.61 9.21
C ASN A 171 18.33 -10.73 9.58
N ILE A 172 17.67 -11.73 9.05
CA ILE A 172 16.27 -12.05 9.28
C ILE A 172 16.21 -13.40 9.97
N ASP A 173 15.68 -13.42 11.18
CA ASP A 173 15.45 -14.68 11.89
C ASP A 173 14.24 -15.39 11.28
N LEU A 174 14.41 -16.68 11.00
CA LEU A 174 13.37 -17.51 10.43
C LEU A 174 12.68 -18.29 11.55
N VAL A 175 11.38 -18.48 11.41
CA VAL A 175 10.61 -19.41 12.24
C VAL A 175 10.50 -20.75 11.53
N GLU A 176 10.23 -21.81 12.29
CA GLU A 176 10.03 -23.15 11.72
C GLU A 176 8.81 -23.13 10.79
N GLY A 177 8.99 -23.56 9.53
CA GLY A 177 7.96 -23.60 8.52
C GLY A 177 8.40 -22.99 7.18
N VAL A 178 7.42 -22.65 6.35
CA VAL A 178 7.65 -21.89 5.09
C VAL A 178 7.58 -20.40 5.43
N ASN A 179 8.65 -19.66 5.13
CA ASN A 179 8.75 -18.21 5.35
C ASN A 179 8.80 -17.48 4.02
#